data_fd7c1097a1459706547bc3759bb4abe1
#
_entry.id   fd7c1097a1459706547bc3759bb4abe1
#
_cell.length_a   1.000
_cell.length_b   1.000
_cell.length_c   1.000
_cell.angle_alpha   90.00
_cell.angle_beta   90.00
_cell.angle_gamma   90.00
#
_symmetry.space_group_name_H-M   'P 1'
#
loop_
_entity.id
_entity.type
_entity.pdbx_description
1 polymer ?
#
loop_
_entity_poly.entity_id
_entity_poly.type
_entity_poly.pdbx_seq_one_letter_code
_entity_poly.pdbx_strand_id
1 'polypeptide(L)'
;MTSVTTSTQAGPRDQDFLAPGARLRGAGTGGLVELTDIERSQRLAKMRDGSLGSIHSWELVTAVDGPGTRMTVFLAGCPLRCLYCHNPDTFLMKDGEPIEADELLRRMRRYRGLFKATKGGITLSGGEVLMQPAFAKRLVKGAKAMGIHTCLDTSGYLGAHADDEMLDDVDLVLLDVKSGDPQTYKQVTGRELAPTIEFGNR
;
A
#
# COMPACT_ATOMS: atom_id res chain seq x y z
N MET A 1 17.14 -3.70 -53.10
CA MET A 1 15.81 -3.43 -52.55
C MET A 1 15.69 -4.25 -51.25
N THR A 2 16.02 -3.65 -50.14
CA THR A 2 16.02 -4.30 -48.83
C THR A 2 14.74 -3.86 -48.10
N SER A 3 13.80 -4.77 -47.86
CA SER A 3 12.57 -4.51 -47.15
C SER A 3 12.86 -4.51 -45.64
N VAL A 4 12.64 -3.36 -44.99
CA VAL A 4 12.65 -3.21 -43.54
C VAL A 4 11.28 -3.62 -43.04
N THR A 5 11.19 -4.77 -42.35
CA THR A 5 10.00 -5.19 -41.62
C THR A 5 10.03 -4.50 -40.25
N THR A 6 9.25 -3.45 -40.08
CA THR A 6 8.93 -2.86 -38.78
C THR A 6 7.97 -3.78 -38.01
N SER A 7 8.46 -4.49 -37.00
CA SER A 7 7.59 -5.17 -36.05
C SER A 7 7.01 -4.12 -35.12
N THR A 8 5.78 -3.72 -35.35
CA THR A 8 4.95 -2.99 -34.41
C THR A 8 4.61 -3.95 -33.27
N GLN A 9 5.23 -3.78 -32.10
CA GLN A 9 4.74 -4.41 -30.88
C GLN A 9 3.34 -3.80 -30.61
N ALA A 10 2.33 -4.66 -30.77
CA ALA A 10 0.96 -4.29 -30.39
C ALA A 10 0.95 -3.99 -28.88
N GLY A 11 0.57 -2.78 -28.52
CA GLY A 11 0.24 -2.44 -27.13
C GLY A 11 -0.88 -3.33 -26.59
N PRO A 12 -1.14 -3.31 -25.27
CA PRO A 12 -2.18 -4.12 -24.65
C PRO A 12 -3.50 -3.88 -25.39
N ARG A 13 -4.17 -4.96 -25.81
CA ARG A 13 -5.44 -4.87 -26.51
C ARG A 13 -6.53 -4.39 -25.55
N ASP A 14 -7.41 -3.51 -26.00
CA ASP A 14 -8.53 -3.00 -25.22
C ASP A 14 -9.38 -4.11 -24.54
N GLN A 15 -9.35 -5.32 -25.09
CA GLN A 15 -10.05 -6.48 -24.54
C GLN A 15 -9.44 -6.98 -23.22
N ASP A 16 -8.16 -6.70 -22.95
CA ASP A 16 -7.48 -7.09 -21.71
C ASP A 16 -7.94 -6.25 -20.52
N PHE A 17 -8.52 -5.05 -20.77
CA PHE A 17 -9.06 -4.16 -19.77
C PHE A 17 -10.51 -4.50 -19.36
N LEU A 18 -11.19 -5.34 -20.13
CA LEU A 18 -12.60 -5.67 -19.92
C LEU A 18 -12.83 -7.10 -19.40
N ALA A 19 -11.78 -7.89 -19.23
CA ALA A 19 -11.91 -9.24 -18.67
C ALA A 19 -12.42 -9.16 -17.22
N PRO A 20 -13.40 -9.99 -16.82
CA PRO A 20 -13.84 -10.08 -15.43
C PRO A 20 -12.62 -10.40 -14.53
N GLY A 21 -12.28 -9.47 -13.63
CA GLY A 21 -11.07 -9.57 -12.79
C GLY A 21 -9.83 -8.86 -13.31
N ALA A 22 -9.80 -8.38 -14.57
CA ALA A 22 -8.77 -7.47 -15.03
C ALA A 22 -9.04 -6.08 -14.43
N ARG A 23 -8.31 -5.75 -13.39
CA ARG A 23 -8.31 -4.39 -12.84
C ARG A 23 -7.33 -3.56 -13.62
N LEU A 24 -7.66 -2.31 -13.81
CA LEU A 24 -6.69 -1.26 -14.02
C LEU A 24 -5.81 -1.23 -12.76
N ARG A 25 -4.82 -2.11 -12.72
CA ARG A 25 -3.73 -1.98 -11.76
C ARG A 25 -3.10 -0.64 -12.09
N GLY A 26 -2.96 0.24 -11.13
CA GLY A 26 -2.15 1.44 -11.27
C GLY A 26 -0.78 1.11 -11.88
N ALA A 27 0.27 1.85 -11.60
CA ALA A 27 1.59 1.53 -12.14
C ALA A 27 2.09 0.11 -11.78
N GLY A 28 1.31 -0.66 -10.98
CA GLY A 28 1.71 -1.96 -10.44
C GLY A 28 2.97 -1.79 -9.59
N THR A 29 3.90 -2.74 -9.71
CA THR A 29 5.24 -2.63 -9.14
C THR A 29 6.26 -2.07 -10.14
N GLY A 30 5.81 -1.57 -11.28
CA GLY A 30 6.65 -1.09 -12.36
C GLY A 30 7.74 -0.12 -11.89
N GLY A 31 8.97 -0.43 -12.24
CA GLY A 31 10.17 0.31 -11.85
C GLY A 31 10.64 0.09 -10.41
N LEU A 32 10.00 -0.77 -9.61
CA LEU A 32 10.56 -1.30 -8.36
C LEU A 32 11.40 -2.55 -8.66
N VAL A 33 12.43 -2.76 -7.85
CA VAL A 33 13.25 -3.98 -7.91
C VAL A 33 12.59 -5.03 -7.03
N GLU A 34 12.15 -6.11 -7.64
CA GLU A 34 11.58 -7.27 -6.95
C GLU A 34 12.70 -8.16 -6.38
N LEU A 35 12.45 -8.71 -5.20
CA LEU A 35 13.36 -9.65 -4.56
C LEU A 35 12.87 -11.08 -4.80
N THR A 36 13.30 -11.70 -5.90
CA THR A 36 12.78 -13.00 -6.34
C THR A 36 13.49 -14.22 -5.74
N ASP A 37 14.81 -14.13 -5.47
CA ASP A 37 15.66 -15.30 -5.19
C ASP A 37 16.16 -15.34 -3.75
N ILE A 38 15.24 -15.39 -2.77
CA ILE A 38 15.62 -15.61 -1.38
C ILE A 38 14.93 -16.86 -0.82
N GLU A 39 15.65 -17.58 0.04
CA GLU A 39 15.06 -18.69 0.79
C GLU A 39 13.88 -18.22 1.66
N ARG A 40 12.91 -19.10 1.85
CA ARG A 40 11.70 -18.82 2.65
C ARG A 40 12.02 -18.34 4.07
N SER A 41 13.03 -18.91 4.71
CA SER A 41 13.49 -18.53 6.05
C SER A 41 13.98 -17.08 6.09
N GLN A 42 14.82 -16.69 5.12
CA GLN A 42 15.33 -15.32 4.98
C GLN A 42 14.21 -14.33 4.66
N ARG A 43 13.26 -14.70 3.80
CA ARG A 43 12.09 -13.89 3.49
C ARG A 43 11.28 -13.60 4.76
N LEU A 44 10.99 -14.62 5.56
CA LEU A 44 10.25 -14.47 6.82
C LEU A 44 10.99 -13.59 7.84
N ALA A 45 12.32 -13.73 7.94
CA ALA A 45 13.13 -12.88 8.81
C ALA A 45 13.04 -11.40 8.38
N LYS A 46 13.24 -11.11 7.10
CA LYS A 46 13.14 -9.77 6.53
C LYS A 46 11.72 -9.16 6.65
N MET A 47 10.68 -9.97 6.59
CA MET A 47 9.31 -9.48 6.83
C MET A 47 9.06 -9.13 8.30
N ARG A 48 9.66 -9.89 9.23
CA ARG A 48 9.54 -9.62 10.68
C ARG A 48 10.29 -8.36 11.11
N ASP A 49 11.45 -8.09 10.54
CA ASP A 49 12.23 -6.88 10.84
C ASP A 49 11.82 -5.65 10.03
N GLY A 50 10.85 -5.81 9.13
CA GLY A 50 10.31 -4.76 8.30
C GLY A 50 11.21 -4.34 7.12
N SER A 51 12.28 -5.08 6.83
CA SER A 51 13.14 -4.77 5.67
C SER A 51 12.51 -5.23 4.34
N LEU A 52 11.55 -6.16 4.38
CA LEU A 52 10.83 -6.65 3.22
C LEU A 52 9.33 -6.57 3.45
N GLY A 53 8.59 -6.06 2.45
CA GLY A 53 7.14 -6.06 2.42
C GLY A 53 6.59 -6.71 1.16
N SER A 54 5.31 -7.04 1.20
CA SER A 54 4.54 -7.50 0.05
C SER A 54 3.70 -6.35 -0.48
N ILE A 55 3.98 -5.91 -1.69
CA ILE A 55 3.38 -4.73 -2.33
C ILE A 55 2.46 -5.18 -3.45
N HIS A 56 1.24 -4.66 -3.48
CA HIS A 56 0.35 -4.83 -4.61
C HIS A 56 0.73 -3.89 -5.75
N SER A 57 0.84 -2.60 -5.43
CA SER A 57 1.15 -1.55 -6.41
C SER A 57 1.61 -0.28 -5.72
N TRP A 58 2.08 0.67 -6.51
CA TRP A 58 2.31 2.03 -6.05
C TRP A 58 1.87 3.01 -7.14
N GLU A 59 1.50 4.21 -6.73
CA GLU A 59 1.11 5.29 -7.62
C GLU A 59 1.79 6.59 -7.20
N LEU A 60 2.12 7.41 -8.18
CA LEU A 60 2.59 8.76 -7.98
C LEU A 60 1.52 9.73 -8.46
N VAL A 61 1.38 10.86 -7.77
CA VAL A 61 0.39 11.90 -8.13
C VAL A 61 -1.06 11.46 -7.82
N THR A 62 -1.27 10.78 -6.70
CA THR A 62 -2.63 10.65 -6.16
C THR A 62 -3.04 11.95 -5.44
N ALA A 63 -4.31 12.31 -5.54
CA ALA A 63 -4.87 13.52 -4.93
C ALA A 63 -6.03 13.21 -3.95
N VAL A 64 -6.39 11.94 -3.81
CA VAL A 64 -7.52 11.48 -2.98
C VAL A 64 -7.08 10.79 -1.68
N ASP A 65 -5.80 10.41 -1.60
CA ASP A 65 -5.25 9.62 -0.48
C ASP A 65 -4.57 10.52 0.57
N GLY A 66 -5.08 11.73 0.78
CA GLY A 66 -4.56 12.71 1.73
C GLY A 66 -4.15 14.04 1.08
N PRO A 67 -3.57 14.98 1.85
CA PRO A 67 -3.28 16.32 1.38
C PRO A 67 -2.14 16.37 0.36
N GLY A 68 -2.26 17.27 -0.61
CA GLY A 68 -1.25 17.54 -1.65
C GLY A 68 -1.06 16.38 -2.62
N THR A 69 0.01 16.45 -3.40
CA THR A 69 0.38 15.35 -4.30
C THR A 69 1.11 14.26 -3.53
N ARG A 70 0.66 13.02 -3.68
CA ARG A 70 1.19 11.92 -2.87
C ARG A 70 1.76 10.77 -3.72
N MET A 71 2.70 10.06 -3.12
CA MET A 71 3.04 8.72 -3.54
C MET A 71 2.27 7.76 -2.64
N THR A 72 1.34 7.02 -3.21
CA THR A 72 0.57 6.00 -2.49
C THR A 72 1.17 4.62 -2.75
N VAL A 73 1.42 3.87 -1.68
CA VAL A 73 1.92 2.49 -1.75
C VAL A 73 0.82 1.58 -1.24
N PHE A 74 0.33 0.70 -2.11
CA PHE A 74 -0.71 -0.26 -1.79
C PHE A 74 -0.09 -1.58 -1.35
N LEU A 75 -0.21 -1.92 -0.06
CA LEU A 75 0.29 -3.16 0.49
C LEU A 75 -0.67 -4.32 0.20
N ALA A 76 -0.12 -5.53 0.06
CA ALA A 76 -0.93 -6.74 -0.02
C ALA A 76 -1.22 -7.31 1.38
N GLY A 77 -2.35 -7.99 1.51
CA GLY A 77 -2.86 -8.57 2.75
C GLY A 77 -3.96 -7.72 3.38
N CYS A 78 -5.12 -8.33 3.64
CA CYS A 78 -6.23 -7.70 4.35
C CYS A 78 -7.00 -8.75 5.15
N PRO A 79 -7.30 -8.52 6.43
CA PRO A 79 -8.10 -9.45 7.23
C PRO A 79 -9.61 -9.28 6.99
N LEU A 80 -10.05 -8.15 6.42
CA LEU A 80 -11.43 -7.86 6.12
C LEU A 80 -11.86 -8.52 4.79
N ARG A 81 -13.16 -8.71 4.62
CA ARG A 81 -13.79 -9.21 3.38
C ARG A 81 -14.95 -8.32 2.99
N CYS A 82 -14.66 -7.02 2.86
CA CYS A 82 -15.67 -6.02 2.56
C CYS A 82 -16.44 -6.36 1.28
N LEU A 83 -17.76 -6.36 1.34
CA LEU A 83 -18.64 -6.69 0.21
C LEU A 83 -18.46 -5.76 -0.99
N TYR A 84 -18.03 -4.51 -0.74
CA TYR A 84 -17.79 -3.48 -1.74
C TYR A 84 -16.29 -3.17 -1.91
N CYS A 85 -15.39 -4.14 -1.63
CA CYS A 85 -13.97 -3.91 -1.74
C CYS A 85 -13.57 -3.51 -3.17
N HIS A 86 -12.89 -2.39 -3.30
CA HIS A 86 -12.37 -1.93 -4.60
C HIS A 86 -11.13 -2.71 -5.04
N ASN A 87 -10.40 -3.32 -4.09
CA ASN A 87 -9.13 -4.00 -4.34
C ASN A 87 -9.11 -5.43 -3.76
N PRO A 88 -10.03 -6.36 -4.13
CA PRO A 88 -10.06 -7.72 -3.58
C PRO A 88 -8.83 -8.55 -3.96
N ASP A 89 -8.05 -8.16 -4.96
CA ASP A 89 -6.75 -8.72 -5.32
C ASP A 89 -5.65 -8.41 -4.30
N THR A 90 -5.89 -7.48 -3.35
CA THR A 90 -4.98 -7.24 -2.23
C THR A 90 -5.24 -8.14 -1.02
N PHE A 91 -6.23 -9.03 -1.04
CA PHE A 91 -6.59 -9.81 0.14
C PHE A 91 -5.49 -10.72 0.68
N LEU A 92 -4.70 -11.28 -0.19
CA LEU A 92 -3.68 -12.24 0.20
C LEU A 92 -2.27 -11.65 0.05
N MET A 93 -1.48 -11.72 1.11
CA MET A 93 -0.10 -11.25 1.08
C MET A 93 0.77 -11.95 0.02
N LYS A 94 0.45 -13.20 -0.32
CA LYS A 94 1.19 -13.97 -1.32
C LYS A 94 0.98 -13.47 -2.75
N ASP A 95 -0.09 -12.69 -2.98
CA ASP A 95 -0.42 -12.17 -4.31
C ASP A 95 0.26 -10.82 -4.61
N GLY A 96 0.99 -10.28 -3.64
CA GLY A 96 1.84 -9.11 -3.81
C GLY A 96 3.29 -9.46 -4.10
N GLU A 97 4.03 -8.48 -4.62
CA GLU A 97 5.44 -8.61 -4.97
C GLU A 97 6.35 -8.29 -3.76
N PRO A 98 7.41 -9.05 -3.54
CA PRO A 98 8.36 -8.82 -2.44
C PRO A 98 9.28 -7.64 -2.75
N ILE A 99 9.12 -6.54 -2.05
CA ILE A 99 9.89 -5.30 -2.25
C ILE A 99 10.62 -4.93 -0.95
N GLU A 100 11.90 -4.56 -1.06
CA GLU A 100 12.67 -4.07 0.08
C GLU A 100 12.25 -2.64 0.46
N ALA A 101 12.18 -2.37 1.76
CA ALA A 101 11.83 -1.04 2.28
C ALA A 101 12.79 0.05 1.73
N ASP A 102 14.07 -0.26 1.64
CA ASP A 102 15.09 0.67 1.15
C ASP A 102 14.88 1.06 -0.33
N GLU A 103 14.26 0.19 -1.14
CA GLU A 103 13.88 0.53 -2.52
C GLU A 103 12.80 1.61 -2.54
N LEU A 104 11.74 1.44 -1.73
CA LEU A 104 10.69 2.44 -1.61
C LEU A 104 11.22 3.76 -1.02
N LEU A 105 12.06 3.70 0.02
CA LEU A 105 12.68 4.89 0.61
C LEU A 105 13.57 5.64 -0.38
N ARG A 106 14.32 4.93 -1.24
CA ARG A 106 15.09 5.57 -2.33
C ARG A 106 14.17 6.28 -3.31
N ARG A 107 13.02 5.69 -3.62
CA ARG A 107 12.03 6.28 -4.51
C ARG A 107 11.37 7.50 -3.88
N MET A 108 10.93 7.42 -2.64
CA MET A 108 10.39 8.56 -1.88
C MET A 108 11.36 9.74 -1.84
N ARG A 109 12.64 9.47 -1.62
CA ARG A 109 13.70 10.49 -1.64
C ARG A 109 13.79 11.21 -2.98
N ARG A 110 13.64 10.49 -4.10
CA ARG A 110 13.66 11.07 -5.46
C ARG A 110 12.55 12.10 -5.65
N TYR A 111 11.37 11.88 -5.06
CA TYR A 111 10.21 12.75 -5.20
C TYR A 111 10.03 13.77 -4.07
N ARG A 112 10.99 13.84 -3.12
CA ARG A 112 10.92 14.76 -1.99
C ARG A 112 10.67 16.22 -2.39
N GLY A 113 11.29 16.67 -3.47
CA GLY A 113 11.09 18.04 -4.00
C GLY A 113 9.65 18.29 -4.45
N LEU A 114 9.03 17.32 -5.12
CA LEU A 114 7.62 17.37 -5.52
C LEU A 114 6.71 17.44 -4.28
N PHE A 115 6.91 16.59 -3.29
CA PHE A 115 6.12 16.57 -2.07
C PHE A 115 6.21 17.90 -1.32
N LYS A 116 7.40 18.48 -1.21
CA LYS A 116 7.60 19.79 -0.59
C LYS A 116 6.85 20.89 -1.35
N ALA A 117 6.94 20.92 -2.68
CA ALA A 117 6.30 21.95 -3.51
C ALA A 117 4.77 21.89 -3.45
N THR A 118 4.20 20.68 -3.34
CA THR A 118 2.75 20.45 -3.35
C THR A 118 2.14 20.32 -1.96
N LYS A 119 2.95 20.44 -0.90
CA LYS A 119 2.55 20.11 0.49
C LYS A 119 1.98 18.69 0.62
N GLY A 120 2.50 17.78 -0.19
CA GLY A 120 2.13 16.38 -0.23
C GLY A 120 3.09 15.49 0.56
N GLY A 121 3.09 14.19 0.25
CA GLY A 121 3.92 13.23 0.96
C GLY A 121 3.72 11.81 0.48
N ILE A 122 3.76 10.88 1.42
CA ILE A 122 3.46 9.47 1.16
C ILE A 122 2.18 9.04 1.86
N THR A 123 1.47 8.08 1.26
CA THR A 123 0.38 7.34 1.91
C THR A 123 0.69 5.85 1.80
N LEU A 124 0.57 5.16 2.92
CA LEU A 124 0.57 3.71 2.95
C LEU A 124 -0.88 3.25 3.04
N SER A 125 -1.32 2.46 2.08
CA SER A 125 -2.70 1.97 1.91
C SER A 125 -2.68 0.52 1.39
N GLY A 126 -3.71 0.08 0.72
CA GLY A 126 -3.77 -1.21 0.02
C GLY A 126 -4.88 -2.10 0.50
N GLY A 127 -4.54 -3.33 0.91
CA GLY A 127 -5.47 -4.20 1.60
C GLY A 127 -5.74 -3.67 3.02
N GLU A 128 -4.79 -3.88 3.92
CA GLU A 128 -4.74 -3.29 5.27
C GLU A 128 -3.27 -3.06 5.64
N VAL A 129 -2.89 -1.82 5.82
CA VAL A 129 -1.49 -1.44 6.06
C VAL A 129 -0.91 -2.12 7.32
N LEU A 130 -1.72 -2.30 8.36
CA LEU A 130 -1.32 -2.91 9.62
C LEU A 130 -1.26 -4.45 9.58
N MET A 131 -1.48 -5.07 8.41
CA MET A 131 -1.08 -6.46 8.16
C MET A 131 0.46 -6.62 8.10
N GLN A 132 1.18 -5.54 7.79
CA GLN A 132 2.62 -5.51 7.68
C GLN A 132 3.22 -4.39 8.56
N PRO A 133 3.00 -4.44 9.90
CA PRO A 133 3.27 -3.30 10.77
C PRO A 133 4.76 -2.94 10.84
N ALA A 134 5.67 -3.92 10.89
CA ALA A 134 7.11 -3.67 10.92
C ALA A 134 7.59 -2.97 9.64
N PHE A 135 7.06 -3.38 8.48
CA PHE A 135 7.38 -2.76 7.20
C PHE A 135 6.82 -1.35 7.10
N ALA A 136 5.55 -1.15 7.47
CA ALA A 136 4.93 0.17 7.50
C ALA A 136 5.67 1.12 8.44
N LYS A 137 6.00 0.68 9.66
CA LYS A 137 6.79 1.44 10.64
C LYS A 137 8.13 1.89 10.05
N ARG A 138 8.86 0.99 9.38
CA ARG A 138 10.14 1.32 8.74
C ARG A 138 9.97 2.38 7.65
N LEU A 139 8.92 2.29 6.84
CA LEU A 139 8.66 3.26 5.78
C LEU A 139 8.27 4.64 6.31
N VAL A 140 7.35 4.72 7.30
CA VAL A 140 6.96 6.02 7.87
C VAL A 140 8.12 6.67 8.59
N LYS A 141 8.89 5.93 9.39
CA LYS A 141 10.10 6.43 10.06
C LYS A 141 11.13 6.98 9.06
N GLY A 142 11.39 6.23 7.99
CA GLY A 142 12.34 6.66 6.95
C GLY A 142 11.84 7.88 6.18
N ALA A 143 10.54 7.97 5.88
CA ALA A 143 9.94 9.13 5.24
C ALA A 143 9.97 10.37 6.15
N LYS A 144 9.62 10.21 7.42
CA LYS A 144 9.68 11.27 8.45
C LYS A 144 11.09 11.83 8.60
N ALA A 145 12.10 10.97 8.66
CA ALA A 145 13.51 11.37 8.72
C ALA A 145 13.97 12.17 7.49
N MET A 146 13.29 12.02 6.35
CA MET A 146 13.52 12.83 5.15
C MET A 146 12.69 14.13 5.13
N GLY A 147 11.87 14.39 6.15
CA GLY A 147 10.95 15.53 6.19
C GLY A 147 9.81 15.41 5.16
N ILE A 148 9.38 14.18 4.88
CA ILE A 148 8.23 13.87 4.02
C ILE A 148 7.02 13.63 4.91
N HIS A 149 5.90 14.27 4.62
CA HIS A 149 4.62 14.07 5.31
C HIS A 149 4.13 12.62 5.12
N THR A 150 3.75 11.98 6.21
CA THR A 150 3.36 10.57 6.27
C THR A 150 1.87 10.42 6.54
N CYS A 151 1.24 9.50 5.84
CA CYS A 151 -0.18 9.17 6.03
C CYS A 151 -0.36 7.65 6.05
N LEU A 152 -1.20 7.17 6.98
CA LEU A 152 -1.72 5.81 6.99
C LEU A 152 -3.19 5.84 6.58
N ASP A 153 -3.54 5.04 5.59
CA ASP A 153 -4.92 4.73 5.21
C ASP A 153 -5.23 3.31 5.68
N THR A 154 -6.09 3.20 6.69
CA THR A 154 -6.34 1.95 7.40
C THR A 154 -7.79 1.84 7.85
N SER A 155 -8.30 0.61 7.92
CA SER A 155 -9.57 0.32 8.60
C SER A 155 -9.48 0.42 10.13
N GLY A 156 -8.27 0.48 10.68
CA GLY A 156 -8.02 0.44 12.12
C GLY A 156 -8.27 -0.92 12.77
N TYR A 157 -8.73 -1.93 12.03
CA TYR A 157 -9.05 -3.25 12.59
C TYR A 157 -7.84 -3.94 13.24
N LEU A 158 -6.66 -3.73 12.70
CA LEU A 158 -5.39 -4.21 13.26
C LEU A 158 -4.65 -3.11 14.05
N GLY A 159 -5.35 -2.12 14.58
CA GLY A 159 -4.78 -0.97 15.28
C GLY A 159 -3.85 -1.31 16.44
N ALA A 160 -4.06 -2.47 17.10
CA ALA A 160 -3.16 -2.98 18.12
C ALA A 160 -1.73 -3.27 17.63
N HIS A 161 -1.53 -3.40 16.32
CA HIS A 161 -0.21 -3.60 15.72
C HIS A 161 0.57 -2.28 15.49
N ALA A 162 -0.10 -1.14 15.54
CA ALA A 162 0.56 0.17 15.51
C ALA A 162 0.99 0.55 16.92
N ASP A 163 2.27 0.47 17.20
CA ASP A 163 2.83 0.97 18.47
C ASP A 163 2.97 2.51 18.45
N ASP A 164 3.18 3.09 19.63
CA ASP A 164 3.25 4.55 19.77
C ASP A 164 4.44 5.14 18.99
N GLU A 165 5.59 4.43 18.93
CA GLU A 165 6.74 4.85 18.13
C GLU A 165 6.41 4.96 16.63
N MET A 166 5.57 4.06 16.11
CA MET A 166 5.10 4.15 14.73
C MET A 166 4.17 5.35 14.55
N LEU A 167 3.24 5.57 15.50
CA LEU A 167 2.26 6.65 15.42
C LEU A 167 2.92 8.03 15.56
N ASP A 168 4.00 8.17 16.31
CA ASP A 168 4.79 9.41 16.42
C ASP A 168 5.41 9.84 15.06
N ASP A 169 5.65 8.89 14.19
CA ASP A 169 6.17 9.12 12.84
C ASP A 169 5.05 9.33 11.79
N VAL A 170 3.78 9.26 12.17
CA VAL A 170 2.61 9.45 11.29
C VAL A 170 2.02 10.85 11.47
N ASP A 171 1.91 11.61 10.38
CA ASP A 171 1.32 12.95 10.41
C ASP A 171 -0.20 12.94 10.25
N LEU A 172 -0.76 11.91 9.61
CA LEU A 172 -2.19 11.79 9.33
C LEU A 172 -2.61 10.31 9.28
N VAL A 173 -3.74 10.02 9.89
CA VAL A 173 -4.44 8.74 9.71
C VAL A 173 -5.76 8.99 8.98
N LEU A 174 -5.95 8.32 7.85
CA LEU A 174 -7.25 8.18 7.18
C LEU A 174 -7.88 6.90 7.73
N LEU A 175 -8.80 7.06 8.68
CA LEU A 175 -9.48 5.94 9.31
C LEU A 175 -10.79 5.64 8.58
N ASP A 176 -10.84 4.50 7.89
CA ASP A 176 -12.03 4.06 7.15
C ASP A 176 -12.91 3.17 8.04
N VAL A 177 -13.85 3.77 8.74
CA VAL A 177 -14.86 3.07 9.54
C VAL A 177 -15.99 2.61 8.61
N LYS A 178 -15.98 1.33 8.23
CA LYS A 178 -16.90 0.74 7.24
C LYS A 178 -18.38 0.80 7.65
N SER A 179 -18.68 0.88 8.95
CA SER A 179 -19.99 1.18 9.53
C SER A 179 -19.83 1.53 11.01
N GLY A 180 -20.64 2.44 11.53
CA GLY A 180 -20.75 2.72 12.96
C GLY A 180 -21.65 1.76 13.73
N ASP A 181 -22.44 0.94 13.02
CA ASP A 181 -23.29 -0.09 13.62
C ASP A 181 -22.57 -1.44 13.61
N PRO A 182 -22.43 -2.12 14.78
CA PRO A 182 -21.66 -3.35 14.90
C PRO A 182 -22.18 -4.50 14.03
N GLN A 183 -23.50 -4.63 13.87
CA GLN A 183 -24.08 -5.71 13.07
C GLN A 183 -23.83 -5.47 11.58
N THR A 184 -24.05 -4.25 11.12
CA THR A 184 -23.78 -3.83 9.75
C THR A 184 -22.27 -3.95 9.45
N TYR A 185 -21.41 -3.51 10.37
CA TYR A 185 -19.94 -3.64 10.22
C TYR A 185 -19.54 -5.11 10.00
N LYS A 186 -20.09 -6.02 10.83
CA LYS A 186 -19.83 -7.46 10.71
C LYS A 186 -20.35 -8.05 9.41
N GLN A 187 -21.54 -7.66 8.99
CA GLN A 187 -22.12 -8.10 7.72
C GLN A 187 -21.29 -7.64 6.52
N VAL A 188 -20.83 -6.39 6.54
CA VAL A 188 -20.08 -5.78 5.45
C VAL A 188 -18.64 -6.29 5.38
N THR A 189 -17.97 -6.45 6.53
CA THR A 189 -16.52 -6.72 6.59
C THR A 189 -16.16 -8.15 6.95
N GLY A 190 -17.09 -8.91 7.55
CA GLY A 190 -16.85 -10.21 8.14
C GLY A 190 -16.09 -10.15 9.48
N ARG A 191 -15.98 -8.96 10.11
CA ARG A 191 -15.22 -8.72 11.33
C ARG A 191 -16.00 -7.89 12.35
N GLU A 192 -15.50 -7.83 13.59
CA GLU A 192 -16.09 -7.01 14.66
C GLU A 192 -15.60 -5.56 14.56
N LEU A 193 -16.47 -4.60 14.96
CA LEU A 193 -16.19 -3.17 14.91
C LEU A 193 -15.23 -2.70 16.01
N ALA A 194 -15.28 -3.33 17.20
CA ALA A 194 -14.60 -2.84 18.39
C ALA A 194 -13.11 -2.49 18.19
N PRO A 195 -12.26 -3.31 17.52
CA PRO A 195 -10.86 -2.96 17.32
C PRO A 195 -10.65 -1.66 16.53
N THR A 196 -11.53 -1.38 15.54
CA THR A 196 -11.49 -0.13 14.77
C THR A 196 -11.78 1.08 15.65
N ILE A 197 -12.78 0.98 16.54
CA ILE A 197 -13.12 2.06 17.49
C ILE A 197 -12.02 2.27 18.51
N GLU A 198 -11.43 1.19 19.05
CA GLU A 198 -10.30 1.28 19.97
C GLU A 198 -9.12 2.00 19.34
N PHE A 199 -8.80 1.72 18.08
CA PHE A 199 -7.76 2.43 17.36
C PHE A 199 -8.10 3.91 17.14
N GLY A 200 -9.35 4.23 16.77
CA GLY A 200 -9.80 5.61 16.54
C GLY A 200 -9.81 6.49 17.80
N ASN A 201 -9.77 5.89 18.99
CA ASN A 201 -9.72 6.59 20.28
C ASN A 201 -8.29 6.84 20.80
N ARG A 202 -7.27 6.39 20.07
CA ARG A 202 -5.85 6.63 20.36
C ARG A 202 -5.38 7.93 19.77
#